data_12f336c115954f3d1682ffdc9fcf7f8e
#
_entry.id   12f336c115954f3d1682ffdc9fcf7f8e
#
_cell.length_a   1.000
_cell.length_b   1.000
_cell.length_c   1.000
_cell.angle_alpha   90.00
_cell.angle_beta   90.00
_cell.angle_gamma   90.00
#
_symmetry.space_group_name_H-M   'P 1'
#
loop_
_entity.id
_entity.type
_entity.pdbx_description
1 polymer ?
#
loop_
_entity_poly.entity_id
_entity_poly.type
_entity_poly.pdbx_seq_one_letter_code
_entity_poly.pdbx_strand_id
1 'polypeptide(L)'
;PYRALPREQRQHMVIVKKDGLEYTVYINGNPRAAQAMNGLTNPDSGSHKLVNLVKRINRQMAANFTTRNPAFVISNLARDVIFSTSAIAIKEDHKYSSRFRRNLIKNGLGLRLGELLYKSEKNSLDLNNELERYFSEFLRNGGETGYTALHSVEEHRKMIERSIMDAKGLVDLGRIFGVKPGKVTVPTTMGIVPAFQFMAKWTEFGNRCAEDVSRFTTYMTSRQMGRSISRSISDAKEVTVNFNKKGAGGLGATTFKSLFLFFNAAVQSLANFANLAKANPKRFSAAIGGFTAAGILLPIMNNLLIGMFGGDDDKDAYENLPEWVRKNNFCFWLGGDKFLTIPIPIELRAFYGAGELFRSYMEGKGDNRNIGMELMGQFTELLPINPFGGGEWNVPKGTPTKNIVGTVVGNLMPDAGKPVYQVAQNRNFFGKPIYKDNFNELMPEWTKAYAGTSKALVSSAKLLNEVTGGDKYDRGLLNMNPAILEHFFESYFGGLGKTINQVGKTVSMIWDEDERMWRSVPVLNRFLSGGDERNVFSRVNEAYFNYLGEYKVVENRLRGYKKEMKAGDGLYRAKLEELET
;
A
#
# COMPACT_ATOMS: atom_id res chain seq x y z
N PRO A 1 -6.00 37.64 -5.85
CA PRO A 1 -5.74 36.25 -5.46
C PRO A 1 -4.75 35.62 -6.42
N TYR A 2 -3.80 34.82 -5.90
CA TYR A 2 -2.75 34.14 -6.66
C TYR A 2 -3.25 33.44 -7.94
N ARG A 3 -4.44 32.84 -7.92
CA ARG A 3 -5.01 32.10 -9.03
C ARG A 3 -5.53 32.97 -10.18
N ALA A 4 -5.82 34.21 -9.92
CA ALA A 4 -6.22 35.17 -10.94
C ALA A 4 -5.01 35.70 -11.76
N LEU A 5 -3.79 35.45 -11.28
CA LEU A 5 -2.59 35.89 -11.97
C LEU A 5 -2.25 35.02 -13.20
N PRO A 6 -1.67 35.58 -14.26
CA PRO A 6 -1.15 34.84 -15.39
C PRO A 6 -0.16 33.74 -14.95
N ARG A 7 -0.11 32.64 -15.71
CA ARG A 7 0.75 31.47 -15.40
C ARG A 7 2.22 31.84 -15.27
N GLU A 8 2.70 32.74 -16.09
CA GLU A 8 4.09 33.23 -16.10
C GLU A 8 4.46 33.92 -14.79
N GLN A 9 3.56 34.73 -14.26
CA GLN A 9 3.76 35.40 -12.97
C GLN A 9 3.69 34.44 -11.80
N ARG A 10 2.79 33.44 -11.83
CA ARG A 10 2.65 32.43 -10.78
C ARG A 10 3.88 31.52 -10.62
N GLN A 11 4.70 31.38 -11.66
CA GLN A 11 5.90 30.53 -11.62
C GLN A 11 6.93 30.97 -10.59
N HIS A 12 6.95 32.26 -10.24
CA HIS A 12 7.92 32.86 -9.31
C HIS A 12 7.33 33.15 -7.93
N MET A 13 6.08 32.75 -7.67
CA MET A 13 5.39 33.09 -6.46
C MET A 13 5.17 31.88 -5.57
N VAL A 14 5.30 32.08 -4.26
CA VAL A 14 5.01 31.09 -3.22
C VAL A 14 3.86 31.58 -2.35
N ILE A 15 2.91 30.71 -2.08
CA ILE A 15 1.79 30.99 -1.18
C ILE A 15 2.20 30.62 0.24
N VAL A 16 2.10 31.59 1.16
CA VAL A 16 2.35 31.40 2.59
C VAL A 16 1.08 31.78 3.35
N LYS A 17 0.61 30.88 4.21
CA LYS A 17 -0.53 31.15 5.08
C LYS A 17 -0.04 31.60 6.45
N LYS A 18 -0.47 32.76 6.89
CA LYS A 18 -0.13 33.34 8.20
C LYS A 18 -1.36 34.07 8.76
N ASP A 19 -1.70 33.80 10.01
CA ASP A 19 -2.83 34.40 10.73
C ASP A 19 -4.18 34.34 10.00
N GLY A 20 -4.38 33.24 9.20
CA GLY A 20 -5.60 33.05 8.40
C GLY A 20 -5.59 33.75 7.04
N LEU A 21 -4.60 34.58 6.74
CA LEU A 21 -4.43 35.26 5.46
C LEU A 21 -3.44 34.55 4.57
N GLU A 22 -3.70 34.55 3.27
CA GLU A 22 -2.77 34.02 2.25
C GLU A 22 -1.90 35.16 1.71
N TYR A 23 -0.61 35.06 1.92
CA TYR A 23 0.41 35.96 1.38
C TYR A 23 1.05 35.31 0.17
N THR A 24 1.29 36.10 -0.86
CA THR A 24 2.04 35.69 -2.04
C THR A 24 3.44 36.28 -1.97
N VAL A 25 4.45 35.44 -1.87
CA VAL A 25 5.85 35.84 -1.82
C VAL A 25 6.48 35.62 -3.20
N TYR A 26 7.06 36.66 -3.77
CA TYR A 26 7.78 36.56 -5.04
C TYR A 26 9.21 36.10 -4.80
N ILE A 27 9.59 34.98 -5.44
CA ILE A 27 10.95 34.45 -5.40
C ILE A 27 11.66 34.86 -6.70
N ASN A 28 12.50 35.88 -6.60
CA ASN A 28 13.16 36.47 -7.74
C ASN A 28 14.03 35.47 -8.49
N GLY A 29 13.76 35.29 -9.77
CA GLY A 29 14.60 34.53 -10.72
C GLY A 29 14.65 33.02 -10.55
N ASN A 30 13.93 32.41 -9.58
CA ASN A 30 13.99 30.98 -9.36
C ASN A 30 12.61 30.28 -9.43
N PRO A 31 12.06 30.04 -10.62
CA PRO A 31 10.75 29.39 -10.77
C PRO A 31 10.74 27.94 -10.25
N ARG A 32 11.88 27.24 -10.28
CA ARG A 32 11.99 25.88 -9.76
C ARG A 32 11.85 25.82 -8.23
N ALA A 33 12.46 26.79 -7.52
CA ALA A 33 12.33 26.91 -6.09
C ALA A 33 10.88 27.24 -5.69
N ALA A 34 10.26 28.21 -6.36
CA ALA A 34 8.87 28.57 -6.13
C ALA A 34 7.91 27.39 -6.37
N GLN A 35 8.10 26.65 -7.44
CA GLN A 35 7.30 25.46 -7.75
C GLN A 35 7.49 24.33 -6.71
N ALA A 36 8.74 24.10 -6.28
CA ALA A 36 9.04 23.11 -5.25
C ALA A 36 8.38 23.48 -3.91
N MET A 37 8.42 24.75 -3.52
CA MET A 37 7.83 25.25 -2.29
C MET A 37 6.28 25.22 -2.32
N ASN A 38 5.68 25.49 -3.48
CA ASN A 38 4.22 25.39 -3.65
C ASN A 38 3.74 23.94 -3.82
N GLY A 39 4.64 22.96 -3.87
CA GLY A 39 4.27 21.59 -4.17
C GLY A 39 3.73 21.37 -5.58
N LEU A 40 3.90 22.33 -6.49
CA LEU A 40 3.43 22.24 -7.87
C LEU A 40 4.49 21.54 -8.72
N THR A 41 4.15 20.41 -9.32
CA THR A 41 4.93 19.84 -10.42
C THR A 41 4.50 20.51 -11.72
N ASN A 42 5.46 20.96 -12.51
CA ASN A 42 5.17 21.53 -13.83
C ASN A 42 4.68 20.41 -14.76
N PRO A 43 3.39 20.37 -15.17
CA PRO A 43 2.87 19.28 -16.00
C PRO A 43 3.32 19.36 -17.46
N ASP A 44 3.90 20.48 -17.89
CA ASP A 44 3.98 20.83 -19.31
C ASP A 44 5.39 21.00 -19.88
N SER A 45 6.44 20.62 -19.18
CA SER A 45 7.77 20.65 -19.79
C SER A 45 7.99 19.41 -20.68
N GLY A 46 7.50 19.48 -21.94
CA GLY A 46 8.00 18.65 -23.04
C GLY A 46 7.90 17.13 -22.92
N SER A 47 7.10 16.59 -22.00
CA SER A 47 6.98 15.15 -21.84
C SER A 47 6.11 14.52 -22.92
N HIS A 48 6.59 13.45 -23.54
CA HIS A 48 5.86 12.66 -24.53
C HIS A 48 4.43 12.31 -24.06
N LYS A 49 3.48 12.21 -24.99
CA LYS A 49 2.06 11.85 -24.71
C LYS A 49 1.95 10.60 -23.85
N LEU A 50 2.83 9.62 -24.05
CA LEU A 50 2.88 8.37 -23.28
C LEU A 50 3.20 8.62 -21.78
N VAL A 51 4.19 9.47 -21.49
CA VAL A 51 4.56 9.81 -20.10
C VAL A 51 3.41 10.53 -19.40
N ASN A 52 2.67 11.38 -20.12
CA ASN A 52 1.48 12.05 -19.56
C ASN A 52 0.33 11.08 -19.29
N LEU A 53 0.16 10.06 -20.14
CA LEU A 53 -0.81 9.00 -19.88
C LEU A 53 -0.43 8.20 -18.62
N VAL A 54 0.82 7.77 -18.52
CA VAL A 54 1.33 7.04 -17.32
C VAL A 54 1.18 7.90 -16.06
N LYS A 55 1.46 9.21 -16.13
CA LYS A 55 1.22 10.15 -15.01
C LYS A 55 -0.23 10.18 -14.56
N ARG A 56 -1.18 10.18 -15.50
CA ARG A 56 -2.62 10.16 -15.17
C ARG A 56 -3.02 8.85 -14.52
N ILE A 57 -2.59 7.72 -15.09
CA ILE A 57 -2.86 6.39 -14.53
C ILE A 57 -2.29 6.30 -13.10
N ASN A 58 -1.01 6.64 -12.92
CA ASN A 58 -0.35 6.59 -11.61
C ASN A 58 -1.03 7.51 -10.58
N ARG A 59 -1.50 8.70 -10.99
CA ARG A 59 -2.24 9.59 -10.09
C ARG A 59 -3.56 8.96 -9.63
N GLN A 60 -4.30 8.32 -10.54
CA GLN A 60 -5.53 7.63 -10.18
C GLN A 60 -5.26 6.42 -9.28
N MET A 61 -4.24 5.62 -9.62
CA MET A 61 -3.79 4.52 -8.75
C MET A 61 -3.45 5.03 -7.36
N ALA A 62 -2.61 6.07 -7.23
CA ALA A 62 -2.24 6.64 -5.93
C ALA A 62 -3.46 7.05 -5.11
N ALA A 63 -4.43 7.75 -5.72
CA ALA A 63 -5.67 8.14 -5.05
C ALA A 63 -6.51 6.93 -4.60
N ASN A 64 -6.56 5.87 -5.41
CA ASN A 64 -7.28 4.65 -5.09
C ASN A 64 -6.61 3.83 -3.98
N PHE A 65 -5.27 3.91 -3.87
CA PHE A 65 -4.51 3.26 -2.78
C PHE A 65 -4.60 4.03 -1.45
N THR A 66 -4.79 5.34 -1.48
CA THR A 66 -4.74 6.20 -0.29
C THR A 66 -6.05 6.90 -0.01
N THR A 67 -6.32 8.01 -0.71
CA THR A 67 -7.43 8.94 -0.41
C THR A 67 -8.80 8.28 -0.48
N ARG A 68 -8.98 7.30 -1.36
CA ARG A 68 -10.24 6.59 -1.56
C ARG A 68 -10.29 5.21 -0.86
N ASN A 69 -9.28 4.89 -0.06
CA ASN A 69 -9.17 3.60 0.61
C ASN A 69 -9.43 3.75 2.12
N PRO A 70 -10.59 3.31 2.64
CA PRO A 70 -10.90 3.42 4.07
C PRO A 70 -9.90 2.68 4.98
N ALA A 71 -9.39 1.53 4.54
CA ALA A 71 -8.41 0.77 5.31
C ALA A 71 -7.05 1.50 5.41
N PHE A 72 -6.73 2.38 4.46
CA PHE A 72 -5.53 3.22 4.51
C PHE A 72 -5.60 4.22 5.66
N VAL A 73 -6.75 4.83 5.92
CA VAL A 73 -6.95 5.84 6.98
C VAL A 73 -6.40 5.35 8.31
N ILE A 74 -6.88 4.20 8.77
CA ILE A 74 -6.53 3.65 10.09
C ILE A 74 -5.09 3.11 10.07
N SER A 75 -4.68 2.45 8.98
CA SER A 75 -3.31 1.96 8.83
C SER A 75 -2.30 3.11 8.82
N ASN A 76 -2.63 4.24 8.18
CA ASN A 76 -1.79 5.43 8.16
C ASN A 76 -1.71 6.09 9.53
N LEU A 77 -2.85 6.22 10.21
CA LEU A 77 -2.90 6.72 11.59
C LEU A 77 -1.98 5.91 12.51
N ALA A 78 -2.07 4.58 12.49
CA ALA A 78 -1.23 3.73 13.33
C ALA A 78 0.27 3.94 13.03
N ARG A 79 0.65 3.96 11.74
CA ARG A 79 2.04 4.21 11.33
C ARG A 79 2.53 5.59 11.74
N ASP A 80 1.74 6.64 11.52
CA ASP A 80 2.11 8.02 11.85
C ASP A 80 2.26 8.22 13.36
N VAL A 81 1.42 7.59 14.17
CA VAL A 81 1.53 7.61 15.62
C VAL A 81 2.80 6.90 16.11
N ILE A 82 3.08 5.71 15.57
CA ILE A 82 4.29 4.95 15.93
C ILE A 82 5.55 5.72 15.50
N PHE A 83 5.57 6.20 14.25
CA PHE A 83 6.73 6.93 13.71
C PHE A 83 6.97 8.24 14.45
N SER A 84 5.93 9.07 14.65
CA SER A 84 6.04 10.35 15.35
C SER A 84 6.47 10.19 16.81
N THR A 85 5.94 9.19 17.51
CA THR A 85 6.35 8.87 18.88
C THR A 85 7.82 8.48 18.95
N SER A 86 8.27 7.65 18.03
CA SER A 86 9.68 7.23 17.92
C SER A 86 10.59 8.39 17.53
N ALA A 87 10.20 9.20 16.55
CA ALA A 87 10.95 10.36 16.08
C ALA A 87 11.14 11.41 17.20
N ILE A 88 10.08 11.68 17.95
CA ILE A 88 10.12 12.62 19.07
C ILE A 88 10.99 12.05 20.21
N ALA A 89 10.91 10.75 20.52
CA ALA A 89 11.74 10.12 21.53
C ALA A 89 13.24 10.18 21.17
N ILE A 90 13.57 10.17 19.89
CA ILE A 90 14.96 10.31 19.40
C ILE A 90 15.42 11.77 19.45
N LYS A 91 14.62 12.70 18.90
CA LYS A 91 15.02 14.10 18.72
C LYS A 91 14.94 14.94 19.98
N GLU A 92 13.92 14.72 20.80
CA GLU A 92 13.51 15.61 21.87
C GLU A 92 13.90 15.06 23.24
N ASP A 93 13.86 15.92 24.28
CA ASP A 93 14.10 15.50 25.64
C ASP A 93 12.94 14.67 26.23
N HIS A 94 13.15 14.10 27.40
CA HIS A 94 12.17 13.27 28.08
C HIS A 94 10.90 14.05 28.46
N LYS A 95 11.04 15.34 28.82
CA LYS A 95 9.92 16.21 29.21
C LYS A 95 9.00 16.46 28.02
N TYR A 96 9.57 16.79 26.85
CA TYR A 96 8.81 16.98 25.62
C TYR A 96 8.13 15.67 25.19
N SER A 97 8.87 14.55 25.16
CA SER A 97 8.36 13.24 24.75
C SER A 97 7.22 12.75 25.65
N SER A 98 7.33 12.95 26.97
CA SER A 98 6.29 12.60 27.93
C SER A 98 5.04 13.47 27.74
N ARG A 99 5.20 14.77 27.49
CA ARG A 99 4.10 15.67 27.20
C ARG A 99 3.41 15.35 25.89
N PHE A 100 4.17 15.03 24.86
CA PHE A 100 3.62 14.59 23.57
C PHE A 100 2.74 13.34 23.73
N ARG A 101 3.23 12.30 24.40
CA ARG A 101 2.44 11.07 24.65
C ARG A 101 1.17 11.35 25.44
N ARG A 102 1.26 12.22 26.47
CA ARG A 102 0.08 12.61 27.25
C ARG A 102 -0.94 13.36 26.39
N ASN A 103 -0.50 14.28 25.56
CA ASN A 103 -1.36 15.03 24.65
C ASN A 103 -2.00 14.11 23.60
N LEU A 104 -1.25 13.15 23.06
CA LEU A 104 -1.75 12.17 22.11
C LEU A 104 -2.90 11.33 22.70
N ILE A 105 -2.73 10.87 23.95
CA ILE A 105 -3.78 10.12 24.67
C ILE A 105 -4.97 11.03 24.98
N LYS A 106 -4.76 12.24 25.48
CA LYS A 106 -5.83 13.20 25.78
C LYS A 106 -6.66 13.57 24.55
N ASN A 107 -6.04 13.62 23.38
CA ASN A 107 -6.71 13.86 22.11
C ASN A 107 -7.44 12.61 21.59
N GLY A 108 -7.48 11.52 22.39
CA GLY A 108 -8.18 10.27 22.07
C GLY A 108 -7.64 9.63 20.78
N LEU A 109 -6.31 9.69 20.54
CA LEU A 109 -5.66 9.14 19.34
C LEU A 109 -6.35 9.59 18.03
N GLY A 110 -6.91 10.80 18.02
CA GLY A 110 -7.55 11.40 16.84
C GLY A 110 -9.07 11.47 16.88
N LEU A 111 -9.76 10.83 17.80
CA LEU A 111 -11.22 10.91 17.90
C LEU A 111 -11.71 12.36 18.11
N ARG A 112 -11.05 13.10 19.01
CA ARG A 112 -11.35 14.54 19.23
C ARG A 112 -11.01 15.41 18.03
N LEU A 113 -10.06 14.98 17.20
CA LEU A 113 -9.68 15.75 16.00
C LEU A 113 -10.80 15.79 14.98
N GLY A 114 -11.57 14.70 14.85
CA GLY A 114 -12.77 14.68 14.02
C GLY A 114 -13.81 15.72 14.47
N GLU A 115 -14.02 15.86 15.78
CA GLU A 115 -14.89 16.90 16.35
C GLU A 115 -14.33 18.32 16.07
N LEU A 116 -13.03 18.53 16.28
CA LEU A 116 -12.37 19.81 16.03
C LEU A 116 -12.44 20.21 14.56
N LEU A 117 -12.20 19.29 13.64
CA LEU A 117 -12.35 19.54 12.21
C LEU A 117 -13.80 19.89 11.83
N TYR A 118 -14.77 19.14 12.35
CA TYR A 118 -16.18 19.41 12.12
C TYR A 118 -16.59 20.81 12.64
N LYS A 119 -16.18 21.17 13.87
CA LYS A 119 -16.42 22.49 14.44
C LYS A 119 -15.74 23.60 13.63
N SER A 120 -14.51 23.34 13.14
CA SER A 120 -13.78 24.29 12.29
C SER A 120 -14.51 24.55 10.96
N GLU A 121 -15.04 23.52 10.32
CA GLU A 121 -15.81 23.66 9.09
C GLU A 121 -17.14 24.42 9.29
N LYS A 122 -17.67 24.38 10.51
CA LYS A 122 -18.88 25.14 10.93
C LYS A 122 -18.57 26.52 11.48
N ASN A 123 -17.29 26.92 11.55
CA ASN A 123 -16.86 28.14 12.25
C ASN A 123 -17.37 28.24 13.70
N SER A 124 -17.47 27.12 14.40
CA SER A 124 -18.04 26.99 15.75
C SER A 124 -17.00 26.60 16.82
N LEU A 125 -15.71 26.85 16.56
CA LEU A 125 -14.64 26.63 17.54
C LEU A 125 -14.76 27.65 18.70
N ASP A 126 -14.74 27.14 19.94
CA ASP A 126 -14.68 27.97 21.14
C ASP A 126 -13.22 28.31 21.47
N LEU A 127 -12.83 29.56 21.26
CA LEU A 127 -11.47 30.04 21.52
C LEU A 127 -11.11 30.13 23.01
N ASN A 128 -12.09 30.03 23.93
CA ASN A 128 -11.84 29.92 25.37
C ASN A 128 -11.38 28.50 25.75
N ASN A 129 -11.72 27.51 24.95
CA ASN A 129 -11.21 26.15 25.11
C ASN A 129 -9.76 26.08 24.61
N GLU A 130 -8.84 25.66 25.48
CA GLU A 130 -7.40 25.59 25.17
C GLU A 130 -7.11 24.72 23.92
N LEU A 131 -7.76 23.57 23.81
CA LEU A 131 -7.57 22.64 22.70
C LEU A 131 -8.07 23.23 21.37
N GLU A 132 -9.26 23.83 21.38
CA GLU A 132 -9.88 24.43 20.19
C GLU A 132 -9.10 25.68 19.75
N ARG A 133 -8.58 26.45 20.70
CA ARG A 133 -7.70 27.60 20.44
C ARG A 133 -6.41 27.17 19.75
N TYR A 134 -5.70 26.14 20.26
CA TYR A 134 -4.49 25.63 19.60
C TYR A 134 -4.80 25.06 18.22
N PHE A 135 -5.96 24.42 18.06
CA PHE A 135 -6.35 23.89 16.76
C PHE A 135 -6.65 25.00 15.75
N SER A 136 -7.37 26.03 16.16
CA SER A 136 -7.60 27.23 15.34
C SER A 136 -6.27 27.91 14.95
N GLU A 137 -5.34 28.08 15.90
CA GLU A 137 -4.01 28.63 15.65
C GLU A 137 -3.21 27.78 14.65
N PHE A 138 -3.26 26.43 14.80
CA PHE A 138 -2.62 25.48 13.90
C PHE A 138 -3.15 25.61 12.46
N LEU A 139 -4.48 25.66 12.28
CA LEU A 139 -5.10 25.82 10.96
C LEU A 139 -4.78 27.16 10.32
N ARG A 140 -4.89 28.25 11.09
CA ARG A 140 -4.66 29.63 10.61
C ARG A 140 -3.22 29.86 10.16
N ASN A 141 -2.26 29.14 10.72
CA ASN A 141 -0.85 29.23 10.36
C ASN A 141 -0.39 28.10 9.41
N GLY A 142 -1.34 27.40 8.77
CA GLY A 142 -1.04 26.42 7.73
C GLY A 142 -0.36 25.14 8.25
N GLY A 143 -0.79 24.66 9.43
CA GLY A 143 -0.28 23.42 10.03
C GLY A 143 -0.66 22.16 9.24
N GLU A 144 -1.82 22.17 8.58
CA GLU A 144 -2.22 21.10 7.66
C GLU A 144 -1.30 21.04 6.44
N THR A 145 -0.98 19.84 6.00
CA THR A 145 -0.09 19.59 4.85
C THR A 145 -0.74 18.79 3.73
N GLY A 146 -1.99 18.40 3.87
CA GLY A 146 -2.74 17.65 2.86
C GLY A 146 -2.97 18.47 1.58
N TYR A 147 -3.23 17.77 0.47
CA TYR A 147 -3.62 18.39 -0.79
C TYR A 147 -4.89 19.27 -0.64
N THR A 148 -5.69 18.94 0.35
CA THR A 148 -6.92 19.59 0.75
C THR A 148 -6.70 20.95 1.45
N ALA A 149 -5.59 21.12 2.15
CA ALA A 149 -5.27 22.36 2.87
C ALA A 149 -5.02 23.57 1.95
N LEU A 150 -4.78 23.33 0.65
CA LEU A 150 -4.51 24.37 -0.35
C LEU A 150 -5.79 24.84 -1.07
N HIS A 151 -6.94 24.27 -0.76
CA HIS A 151 -8.18 24.54 -1.48
C HIS A 151 -9.28 25.04 -0.52
N SER A 152 -10.11 25.96 -0.97
CA SER A 152 -11.33 26.34 -0.26
C SER A 152 -12.32 25.17 -0.28
N VAL A 153 -13.26 25.11 0.69
CA VAL A 153 -14.30 24.08 0.79
C VAL A 153 -15.06 23.90 -0.54
N GLU A 154 -15.26 25.01 -1.27
CA GLU A 154 -15.99 25.00 -2.54
C GLU A 154 -15.16 24.42 -3.70
N GLU A 155 -13.85 24.64 -3.71
CA GLU A 155 -12.94 24.00 -4.67
C GLU A 155 -12.73 22.51 -4.36
N HIS A 156 -12.80 22.15 -3.09
CA HIS A 156 -12.81 20.77 -2.60
C HIS A 156 -14.00 20.02 -3.14
N ARG A 157 -15.20 20.61 -3.01
CA ARG A 157 -16.44 20.07 -3.56
C ARG A 157 -16.34 19.89 -5.08
N LYS A 158 -15.84 20.88 -5.82
CA LYS A 158 -15.61 20.80 -7.26
C LYS A 158 -14.56 19.74 -7.63
N MET A 159 -13.56 19.50 -6.78
CA MET A 159 -12.57 18.45 -7.01
C MET A 159 -13.14 17.06 -6.76
N ILE A 160 -13.95 16.89 -5.72
CA ILE A 160 -14.67 15.63 -5.48
C ILE A 160 -15.64 15.36 -6.63
N GLU A 161 -16.38 16.37 -7.07
CA GLU A 161 -17.27 16.26 -8.24
C GLU A 161 -16.48 15.90 -9.51
N ARG A 162 -15.31 16.50 -9.75
CA ARG A 162 -14.42 16.14 -10.87
C ARG A 162 -13.84 14.74 -10.70
N SER A 163 -13.43 14.35 -9.50
CA SER A 163 -12.92 12.99 -9.24
C SER A 163 -14.00 11.92 -9.43
N ILE A 164 -15.25 12.26 -9.17
CA ILE A 164 -16.42 11.39 -9.45
C ILE A 164 -16.71 11.37 -10.96
N MET A 165 -16.59 12.51 -11.64
CA MET A 165 -16.68 12.59 -13.10
C MET A 165 -15.51 11.86 -13.78
N ASP A 166 -14.30 11.94 -13.24
CA ASP A 166 -13.15 11.17 -13.73
C ASP A 166 -13.30 9.67 -13.45
N ALA A 167 -13.98 9.28 -12.36
CA ALA A 167 -14.41 7.90 -12.14
C ALA A 167 -15.50 7.45 -13.13
N LYS A 168 -16.40 8.36 -13.55
CA LYS A 168 -17.27 8.14 -14.73
C LYS A 168 -16.47 8.05 -16.04
N GLY A 169 -15.38 8.81 -16.16
CA GLY A 169 -14.42 8.74 -17.28
C GLY A 169 -13.66 7.41 -17.35
N LEU A 170 -13.57 6.66 -16.25
CA LEU A 170 -13.06 5.28 -16.25
C LEU A 170 -14.06 4.30 -16.89
N VAL A 171 -15.36 4.61 -16.89
CA VAL A 171 -16.36 3.93 -17.73
C VAL A 171 -16.13 4.27 -19.21
N ASP A 172 -15.53 5.42 -19.53
CA ASP A 172 -15.09 5.80 -20.88
C ASP A 172 -13.79 5.09 -21.34
N LEU A 173 -13.11 4.31 -20.49
CA LEU A 173 -12.06 3.38 -20.95
C LEU A 173 -12.62 2.35 -21.95
N GLY A 174 -13.89 2.04 -21.89
CA GLY A 174 -14.58 1.28 -22.94
C GLY A 174 -14.47 1.94 -24.32
N ARG A 175 -14.42 3.28 -24.39
CA ARG A 175 -14.20 4.03 -25.65
C ARG A 175 -12.76 3.94 -26.14
N ILE A 176 -11.77 3.85 -25.22
CA ILE A 176 -10.35 3.72 -25.57
C ILE A 176 -10.09 2.32 -26.16
N PHE A 177 -10.83 1.31 -25.70
CA PHE A 177 -10.75 -0.06 -26.22
C PHE A 177 -11.75 -0.36 -27.34
N GLY A 178 -12.38 0.66 -27.94
CA GLY A 178 -13.24 0.49 -29.11
C GLY A 178 -14.60 -0.17 -28.86
N VAL A 179 -14.97 -0.35 -27.60
CA VAL A 179 -16.29 -0.87 -27.22
C VAL A 179 -17.30 0.26 -27.37
N LYS A 180 -18.10 0.24 -28.45
CA LYS A 180 -19.27 1.14 -28.58
C LYS A 180 -20.18 0.91 -27.37
N PRO A 181 -20.63 1.95 -26.66
CA PRO A 181 -21.60 1.80 -25.59
C PRO A 181 -22.94 1.31 -26.21
N GLY A 182 -23.06 0.01 -26.31
CA GLY A 182 -24.37 -0.63 -26.43
C GLY A 182 -25.13 -0.36 -25.13
N LYS A 183 -26.44 -0.19 -25.20
CA LYS A 183 -27.36 0.01 -24.09
C LYS A 183 -27.20 -1.11 -23.03
N VAL A 184 -26.12 -1.12 -22.29
CA VAL A 184 -26.04 -1.83 -21.01
C VAL A 184 -26.56 -0.83 -19.98
N THR A 185 -27.85 -0.82 -19.81
CA THR A 185 -28.50 -0.27 -18.62
C THR A 185 -28.13 -1.18 -17.48
N VAL A 186 -26.93 -0.94 -16.90
CA VAL A 186 -26.66 -1.43 -15.56
C VAL A 186 -27.69 -0.74 -14.67
N PRO A 187 -28.44 -1.44 -13.81
CA PRO A 187 -29.36 -0.82 -12.87
C PRO A 187 -28.54 -0.12 -11.78
N THR A 188 -27.94 1.02 -12.16
CA THR A 188 -26.89 1.72 -11.42
C THR A 188 -27.41 2.90 -10.62
N THR A 189 -28.71 3.14 -10.58
CA THR A 189 -29.18 4.45 -10.14
C THR A 189 -29.81 4.51 -8.76
N MET A 190 -30.00 3.42 -8.04
CA MET A 190 -30.79 3.49 -6.78
C MET A 190 -30.04 3.27 -5.45
N GLY A 191 -28.74 3.19 -5.38
CA GLY A 191 -28.07 3.02 -4.07
C GLY A 191 -26.55 3.05 -4.10
N ILE A 192 -25.93 2.61 -5.19
CA ILE A 192 -24.48 2.41 -5.23
C ILE A 192 -23.73 3.75 -5.33
N VAL A 193 -24.21 4.70 -6.14
CA VAL A 193 -23.55 6.01 -6.32
C VAL A 193 -23.59 6.87 -5.04
N PRO A 194 -24.73 7.03 -4.35
CA PRO A 194 -24.77 7.73 -3.07
C PRO A 194 -23.90 7.07 -1.98
N ALA A 195 -23.92 5.74 -1.89
CA ALA A 195 -23.10 5.00 -0.94
C ALA A 195 -21.60 5.19 -1.24
N PHE A 196 -21.21 5.17 -2.50
CA PHE A 196 -19.83 5.43 -2.92
C PHE A 196 -19.39 6.86 -2.65
N GLN A 197 -20.25 7.85 -2.88
CA GLN A 197 -20.00 9.25 -2.54
C GLN A 197 -19.87 9.46 -1.03
N PHE A 198 -20.71 8.81 -0.25
CA PHE A 198 -20.66 8.83 1.21
C PHE A 198 -19.33 8.23 1.70
N MET A 199 -18.96 7.04 1.22
CA MET A 199 -17.68 6.41 1.53
C MET A 199 -16.49 7.28 1.16
N ALA A 200 -16.49 7.89 -0.02
CA ALA A 200 -15.40 8.75 -0.47
C ALA A 200 -15.23 9.98 0.44
N LYS A 201 -16.34 10.65 0.80
CA LYS A 201 -16.32 11.79 1.74
C LYS A 201 -15.84 11.38 3.13
N TRP A 202 -16.36 10.27 3.63
CA TRP A 202 -15.97 9.75 4.94
C TRP A 202 -14.48 9.36 4.98
N THR A 203 -14.00 8.71 3.93
CA THR A 203 -12.59 8.34 3.80
C THR A 203 -11.69 9.57 3.73
N GLU A 204 -12.09 10.60 3.00
CA GLU A 204 -11.35 11.85 2.89
C GLU A 204 -11.27 12.58 4.23
N PHE A 205 -12.41 12.71 4.92
CA PHE A 205 -12.45 13.28 6.27
C PHE A 205 -11.58 12.48 7.25
N GLY A 206 -11.68 11.15 7.22
CA GLY A 206 -10.85 10.26 8.03
C GLY A 206 -9.35 10.40 7.73
N ASN A 207 -8.96 10.55 6.46
CA ASN A 207 -7.57 10.79 6.08
C ASN A 207 -7.03 12.12 6.63
N ARG A 208 -7.80 13.21 6.56
CA ARG A 208 -7.43 14.48 7.20
C ARG A 208 -7.23 14.31 8.70
N CYS A 209 -8.18 13.67 9.38
CA CYS A 209 -8.03 13.38 10.79
C CYS A 209 -6.75 12.58 11.09
N ALA A 210 -6.51 11.49 10.35
CA ALA A 210 -5.36 10.62 10.55
C ALA A 210 -4.02 11.35 10.35
N GLU A 211 -3.91 12.15 9.30
CA GLU A 211 -2.70 12.93 9.01
C GLU A 211 -2.42 14.00 10.08
N ASP A 212 -3.46 14.65 10.58
CA ASP A 212 -3.31 15.78 11.50
C ASP A 212 -3.13 15.35 12.96
N VAL A 213 -3.43 14.10 13.35
CA VAL A 213 -3.27 13.63 14.74
C VAL A 213 -1.86 13.89 15.27
N SER A 214 -0.86 13.35 14.60
CA SER A 214 0.54 13.48 15.00
C SER A 214 1.03 14.93 14.86
N ARG A 215 0.62 15.63 13.81
CA ARG A 215 1.01 17.01 13.51
C ARG A 215 0.44 17.99 14.52
N PHE A 216 -0.87 17.93 14.75
CA PHE A 216 -1.52 18.81 15.73
C PHE A 216 -1.04 18.54 17.15
N THR A 217 -0.86 17.26 17.53
CA THR A 217 -0.31 16.91 18.84
C THR A 217 1.11 17.45 19.02
N THR A 218 1.94 17.39 17.98
CA THR A 218 3.29 17.98 17.98
C THR A 218 3.21 19.50 18.11
N TYR A 219 2.36 20.16 17.34
CA TYR A 219 2.13 21.60 17.41
C TYR A 219 1.75 22.03 18.82
N MET A 220 0.71 21.43 19.38
CA MET A 220 0.22 21.74 20.73
C MET A 220 1.33 21.54 21.77
N THR A 221 2.07 20.43 21.67
CA THR A 221 3.18 20.12 22.58
C THR A 221 4.27 21.18 22.48
N SER A 222 4.68 21.56 21.26
CA SER A 222 5.69 22.61 21.02
C SER A 222 5.25 23.95 21.61
N ARG A 223 3.98 24.34 21.43
CA ARG A 223 3.41 25.56 22.01
C ARG A 223 3.41 25.52 23.54
N GLN A 224 3.01 24.40 24.14
CA GLN A 224 3.02 24.20 25.59
C GLN A 224 4.44 24.16 26.19
N MET A 225 5.44 23.87 25.37
CA MET A 225 6.86 23.95 25.74
C MET A 225 7.47 25.35 25.51
N GLY A 226 6.64 26.35 25.13
CA GLY A 226 7.06 27.73 24.96
C GLY A 226 7.69 28.06 23.61
N ARG A 227 7.61 27.16 22.62
CA ARG A 227 8.11 27.44 21.27
C ARG A 227 7.22 28.44 20.54
N SER A 228 7.81 29.25 19.66
CA SER A 228 7.07 30.19 18.80
C SER A 228 6.11 29.45 17.86
N ILE A 229 5.07 30.15 17.38
CA ILE A 229 4.10 29.59 16.41
C ILE A 229 4.84 29.05 15.18
N SER A 230 5.75 29.82 14.59
CA SER A 230 6.49 29.44 13.40
C SER A 230 7.31 28.15 13.62
N ARG A 231 8.01 28.07 14.76
CA ARG A 231 8.78 26.87 15.13
C ARG A 231 7.86 25.67 15.35
N SER A 232 6.75 25.86 16.04
CA SER A 232 5.79 24.79 16.32
C SER A 232 5.13 24.24 15.05
N ILE A 233 4.85 25.10 14.06
CA ILE A 233 4.37 24.69 12.73
C ILE A 233 5.45 23.89 11.97
N SER A 234 6.72 24.31 12.03
CA SER A 234 7.83 23.57 11.42
C SER A 234 7.97 22.19 12.05
N ASP A 235 7.97 22.09 13.38
CA ASP A 235 8.05 20.84 14.12
C ASP A 235 6.89 19.91 13.74
N ALA A 236 5.67 20.43 13.63
CA ALA A 236 4.48 19.68 13.22
C ALA A 236 4.58 19.12 11.79
N LYS A 237 5.13 19.90 10.86
CA LYS A 237 5.28 19.48 9.47
C LYS A 237 6.40 18.47 9.25
N GLU A 238 7.38 18.43 10.14
CA GLU A 238 8.54 17.54 10.05
C GLU A 238 8.36 16.22 10.80
N VAL A 239 7.33 16.09 11.65
CA VAL A 239 7.12 14.90 12.48
C VAL A 239 6.66 13.68 11.68
N THR A 240 6.00 13.91 10.54
CA THR A 240 5.59 12.87 9.59
C THR A 240 6.01 13.22 8.17
N VAL A 241 5.76 12.34 7.22
CA VAL A 241 6.04 12.61 5.80
C VAL A 241 5.21 13.79 5.30
N ASN A 242 5.88 14.83 4.80
CA ASN A 242 5.21 15.99 4.22
C ASN A 242 5.04 15.82 2.71
N PHE A 243 3.88 15.34 2.28
CA PHE A 243 3.57 15.10 0.86
C PHE A 243 3.64 16.34 -0.03
N ASN A 244 3.54 17.54 0.57
CA ASN A 244 3.66 18.79 -0.16
C ASN A 244 5.11 19.18 -0.46
N LYS A 245 6.07 18.63 0.27
CA LYS A 245 7.49 18.88 0.08
C LYS A 245 7.98 18.12 -1.16
N LYS A 246 8.02 18.77 -2.28
CA LYS A 246 8.54 18.22 -3.54
C LYS A 246 9.90 18.82 -3.78
N GLY A 247 10.97 18.08 -3.53
CA GLY A 247 12.33 18.56 -3.76
C GLY A 247 12.53 19.08 -5.21
N ALA A 248 13.43 20.03 -5.38
CA ALA A 248 13.81 20.65 -6.66
C ALA A 248 14.61 19.69 -7.56
N GLY A 249 14.16 18.45 -7.71
CA GLY A 249 14.83 17.47 -8.58
C GLY A 249 14.76 17.89 -10.06
N GLY A 250 15.86 17.69 -10.78
CA GLY A 250 15.91 17.91 -12.24
C GLY A 250 14.90 17.04 -13.02
N LEU A 251 14.95 17.13 -14.36
CA LEU A 251 14.05 16.38 -15.26
C LEU A 251 13.96 14.87 -14.92
N GLY A 252 15.09 14.24 -14.54
CA GLY A 252 15.11 12.84 -14.14
C GLY A 252 14.24 12.55 -12.91
N ALA A 253 14.40 13.30 -11.82
CA ALA A 253 13.59 13.11 -10.60
C ALA A 253 12.10 13.36 -10.84
N THR A 254 11.74 14.30 -11.71
CA THR A 254 10.36 14.56 -12.11
C THR A 254 9.78 13.39 -12.89
N THR A 255 10.57 12.77 -13.74
CA THR A 255 10.19 11.58 -14.51
C THR A 255 9.96 10.39 -13.57
N PHE A 256 10.91 10.10 -12.67
CA PHE A 256 10.75 9.02 -11.68
C PHE A 256 9.53 9.21 -10.78
N LYS A 257 9.29 10.42 -10.26
CA LYS A 257 8.07 10.75 -9.50
C LYS A 257 6.78 10.51 -10.29
N SER A 258 6.86 10.52 -11.61
CA SER A 258 5.71 10.32 -12.48
C SER A 258 5.48 8.86 -12.83
N LEU A 259 6.54 8.06 -12.85
CA LEU A 259 6.52 6.65 -13.24
C LEU A 259 6.26 5.72 -12.06
N PHE A 260 6.72 6.11 -10.84
CA PHE A 260 6.63 5.28 -9.65
C PHE A 260 5.71 5.92 -8.61
N LEU A 261 4.74 5.12 -8.12
CA LEU A 261 3.85 5.48 -7.03
C LEU A 261 4.66 5.71 -5.74
N PHE A 262 4.29 6.74 -5.01
CA PHE A 262 4.90 7.04 -3.71
C PHE A 262 6.40 7.31 -3.69
N PHE A 263 7.08 7.41 -4.85
CA PHE A 263 8.52 7.71 -4.93
C PHE A 263 8.91 8.91 -4.07
N ASN A 264 8.17 10.01 -4.17
CA ASN A 264 8.45 11.21 -3.38
C ASN A 264 8.26 10.98 -1.87
N ALA A 265 7.25 10.20 -1.47
CA ALA A 265 7.02 9.85 -0.09
C ALA A 265 8.17 9.01 0.47
N ALA A 266 8.61 7.99 -0.28
CA ALA A 266 9.72 7.14 0.11
C ALA A 266 11.05 7.89 0.23
N VAL A 267 11.36 8.79 -0.71
CA VAL A 267 12.57 9.66 -0.62
C VAL A 267 12.54 10.53 0.63
N GLN A 268 11.39 11.13 0.95
CA GLN A 268 11.26 11.96 2.14
C GLN A 268 11.32 11.15 3.43
N SER A 269 10.70 9.98 3.44
CA SER A 269 10.76 9.05 4.55
C SER A 269 12.20 8.66 4.86
N LEU A 270 12.95 8.26 3.84
CA LEU A 270 14.37 7.94 3.97
C LEU A 270 15.21 9.14 4.44
N ALA A 271 14.93 10.34 3.91
CA ALA A 271 15.60 11.56 4.35
C ALA A 271 15.29 11.91 5.81
N ASN A 272 14.04 11.78 6.24
CA ASN A 272 13.64 11.96 7.64
C ASN A 272 14.33 10.94 8.55
N PHE A 273 14.37 9.69 8.14
CA PHE A 273 15.05 8.63 8.87
C PHE A 273 16.56 8.90 9.03
N ALA A 274 17.23 9.33 7.96
CA ALA A 274 18.64 9.75 8.01
C ALA A 274 18.86 10.97 8.93
N ASN A 275 17.93 11.93 8.92
CA ASN A 275 17.99 13.09 9.81
C ASN A 275 17.81 12.69 11.29
N LEU A 276 16.98 11.69 11.60
CA LEU A 276 16.85 11.13 12.95
C LEU A 276 18.17 10.49 13.41
N ALA A 277 18.82 9.71 12.54
CA ALA A 277 20.12 9.11 12.83
C ALA A 277 21.20 10.16 13.13
N LYS A 278 21.21 11.26 12.36
CA LYS A 278 22.16 12.38 12.56
C LYS A 278 21.85 13.20 13.82
N ALA A 279 20.57 13.39 14.16
CA ALA A 279 20.15 14.21 15.28
C ALA A 279 20.58 13.62 16.63
N ASN A 280 20.43 12.32 16.82
CA ASN A 280 20.87 11.63 18.03
C ASN A 280 21.21 10.17 17.73
N PRO A 281 22.46 9.85 17.34
CA PRO A 281 22.85 8.51 16.95
C PRO A 281 22.63 7.45 18.05
N LYS A 282 22.86 7.80 19.31
CA LYS A 282 22.71 6.87 20.45
C LYS A 282 21.25 6.47 20.65
N ARG A 283 20.34 7.45 20.70
CA ARG A 283 18.89 7.17 20.85
C ARG A 283 18.33 6.52 19.60
N PHE A 284 18.82 6.88 18.42
CA PHE A 284 18.46 6.24 17.19
C PHE A 284 18.81 4.76 17.19
N SER A 285 20.07 4.41 17.53
CA SER A 285 20.50 3.01 17.63
C SER A 285 19.73 2.22 18.69
N ALA A 286 19.41 2.86 19.82
CA ALA A 286 18.57 2.24 20.85
C ALA A 286 17.15 1.98 20.35
N ALA A 287 16.55 2.90 19.58
CA ALA A 287 15.23 2.70 18.97
C ALA A 287 15.26 1.56 17.94
N ILE A 288 16.25 1.53 17.05
CA ILE A 288 16.44 0.45 16.08
C ILE A 288 16.61 -0.90 16.79
N GLY A 289 17.50 -0.96 17.80
CA GLY A 289 17.68 -2.17 18.61
C GLY A 289 16.39 -2.61 19.32
N GLY A 290 15.60 -1.65 19.79
CA GLY A 290 14.27 -1.92 20.39
C GLY A 290 13.28 -2.54 19.40
N PHE A 291 13.23 -2.05 18.15
CA PHE A 291 12.37 -2.64 17.10
C PHE A 291 12.86 -4.02 16.68
N THR A 292 14.17 -4.22 16.58
CA THR A 292 14.74 -5.54 16.28
C THR A 292 14.46 -6.53 17.43
N ALA A 293 14.64 -6.11 18.67
CA ALA A 293 14.31 -6.92 19.84
C ALA A 293 12.81 -7.23 19.91
N ALA A 294 11.93 -6.28 19.58
CA ALA A 294 10.50 -6.52 19.51
C ALA A 294 10.14 -7.58 18.45
N GLY A 295 10.84 -7.60 17.31
CA GLY A 295 10.70 -8.64 16.28
C GLY A 295 11.09 -10.04 16.76
N ILE A 296 12.00 -10.14 17.74
CA ILE A 296 12.37 -11.41 18.37
C ILE A 296 11.39 -11.77 19.49
N LEU A 297 11.11 -10.83 20.38
CA LEU A 297 10.43 -11.10 21.65
C LEU A 297 8.91 -11.24 21.50
N LEU A 298 8.27 -10.46 20.61
CA LEU A 298 6.82 -10.50 20.45
C LEU A 298 6.30 -11.84 19.93
N PRO A 299 6.93 -12.49 18.93
CA PRO A 299 6.58 -13.86 18.56
C PRO A 299 6.74 -14.88 19.71
N ILE A 300 7.84 -14.79 20.45
CA ILE A 300 8.08 -15.67 21.63
C ILE A 300 6.96 -15.46 22.66
N MET A 301 6.58 -14.21 22.94
CA MET A 301 5.50 -13.91 23.85
C MET A 301 4.16 -14.49 23.37
N ASN A 302 3.85 -14.36 22.07
CA ASN A 302 2.64 -14.98 21.50
C ASN A 302 2.65 -16.51 21.68
N ASN A 303 3.75 -17.18 21.37
CA ASN A 303 3.87 -18.62 21.51
C ASN A 303 3.75 -19.08 22.98
N LEU A 304 4.27 -18.29 23.94
CA LEU A 304 4.06 -18.53 25.37
C LEU A 304 2.60 -18.38 25.77
N LEU A 305 1.91 -17.32 25.32
CA LEU A 305 0.50 -17.10 25.61
C LEU A 305 -0.38 -18.22 25.00
N ILE A 306 -0.09 -18.63 23.78
CA ILE A 306 -0.75 -19.73 23.10
C ILE A 306 -0.53 -21.04 23.89
N GLY A 307 0.69 -21.30 24.35
CA GLY A 307 1.00 -22.48 25.17
C GLY A 307 0.34 -22.51 26.53
N MET A 308 0.05 -21.34 27.12
CA MET A 308 -0.59 -21.22 28.44
C MET A 308 -2.13 -21.24 28.36
N PHE A 309 -2.71 -20.63 27.32
CA PHE A 309 -4.15 -20.34 27.26
C PHE A 309 -4.82 -20.89 26.00
N GLY A 310 -4.04 -21.37 25.00
CA GLY A 310 -4.57 -21.97 23.78
C GLY A 310 -4.86 -23.45 23.92
N GLY A 311 -5.63 -23.98 22.97
CA GLY A 311 -5.86 -25.43 22.80
C GLY A 311 -4.73 -26.12 22.04
N ASP A 312 -4.82 -27.44 21.91
CA ASP A 312 -3.85 -28.22 21.14
C ASP A 312 -3.82 -27.79 19.66
N ASP A 313 -4.96 -27.36 19.11
CA ASP A 313 -5.10 -26.88 17.74
C ASP A 313 -4.46 -25.50 17.51
N ASP A 314 -4.18 -24.75 18.58
CA ASP A 314 -3.65 -23.40 18.50
C ASP A 314 -2.12 -23.33 18.49
N LYS A 315 -1.42 -24.42 18.79
CA LYS A 315 0.05 -24.46 19.01
C LYS A 315 0.86 -23.78 17.91
N ASP A 316 0.43 -23.88 16.67
CA ASP A 316 1.08 -23.29 15.52
C ASP A 316 0.38 -22.02 14.99
N ALA A 317 -0.57 -21.46 15.73
CA ALA A 317 -1.40 -20.34 15.28
C ALA A 317 -0.55 -19.13 14.80
N TYR A 318 0.52 -18.78 15.55
CA TYR A 318 1.42 -17.69 15.14
C TYR A 318 2.19 -18.02 13.86
N GLU A 319 2.70 -19.25 13.73
CA GLU A 319 3.46 -19.67 12.56
C GLU A 319 2.57 -19.84 11.32
N ASN A 320 1.28 -20.08 11.53
CA ASN A 320 0.27 -20.14 10.49
C ASN A 320 -0.10 -18.76 9.90
N LEU A 321 0.27 -17.67 10.59
CA LEU A 321 0.16 -16.34 9.98
C LEU A 321 1.08 -16.22 8.76
N PRO A 322 0.61 -15.56 7.67
CA PRO A 322 1.46 -15.27 6.53
C PRO A 322 2.72 -14.51 6.97
N GLU A 323 3.86 -14.89 6.42
CA GLU A 323 5.15 -14.31 6.78
C GLU A 323 5.19 -12.79 6.62
N TRP A 324 4.59 -12.26 5.53
CA TRP A 324 4.49 -10.82 5.32
C TRP A 324 3.66 -10.11 6.40
N VAL A 325 2.70 -10.79 7.04
CA VAL A 325 1.95 -10.26 8.19
C VAL A 325 2.87 -10.17 9.40
N ARG A 326 3.58 -11.25 9.70
CA ARG A 326 4.51 -11.34 10.85
C ARG A 326 5.64 -10.32 10.78
N LYS A 327 6.24 -10.13 9.59
CA LYS A 327 7.36 -9.20 9.38
C LYS A 327 6.96 -7.72 9.35
N ASN A 328 5.71 -7.41 8.97
CA ASN A 328 5.30 -6.04 8.71
C ASN A 328 4.34 -5.44 9.74
N ASN A 329 3.92 -6.24 10.73
CA ASN A 329 2.97 -5.81 11.75
C ASN A 329 3.41 -6.31 13.14
N PHE A 330 3.05 -5.56 14.17
CA PHE A 330 2.99 -6.12 15.52
C PHE A 330 1.76 -7.04 15.58
N CYS A 331 1.96 -8.29 15.89
CA CYS A 331 0.90 -9.29 16.01
C CYS A 331 0.70 -9.65 17.48
N PHE A 332 -0.53 -9.51 17.97
CA PHE A 332 -0.92 -9.85 19.35
C PHE A 332 -2.00 -10.92 19.30
N TRP A 333 -1.77 -12.04 19.93
CA TRP A 333 -2.73 -13.14 19.99
C TRP A 333 -4.00 -12.76 20.79
N LEU A 334 -5.18 -13.08 20.25
CA LEU A 334 -6.48 -12.80 20.84
C LEU A 334 -7.27 -14.06 21.23
N GLY A 335 -6.71 -15.23 21.02
CA GLY A 335 -7.36 -16.53 21.24
C GLY A 335 -7.66 -17.25 19.93
N GLY A 336 -7.56 -18.57 19.94
CA GLY A 336 -7.70 -19.41 18.77
C GLY A 336 -6.71 -19.03 17.68
N ASP A 337 -7.19 -18.92 16.45
CA ASP A 337 -6.40 -18.51 15.30
C ASP A 337 -6.34 -16.99 15.09
N LYS A 338 -6.86 -16.16 16.01
CA LYS A 338 -7.06 -14.72 15.82
C LYS A 338 -5.94 -13.89 16.40
N PHE A 339 -5.48 -12.92 15.61
CA PHE A 339 -4.45 -11.94 16.00
C PHE A 339 -4.87 -10.52 15.68
N LEU A 340 -4.63 -9.61 16.63
CA LEU A 340 -4.62 -8.18 16.36
C LEU A 340 -3.31 -7.83 15.66
N THR A 341 -3.38 -7.22 14.49
CA THR A 341 -2.20 -6.81 13.71
C THR A 341 -2.15 -5.30 13.57
N ILE A 342 -1.07 -4.69 14.05
CA ILE A 342 -0.85 -3.24 13.98
C ILE A 342 0.29 -2.98 12.99
N PRO A 343 0.04 -2.27 11.88
CA PRO A 343 1.07 -2.04 10.86
C PRO A 343 2.21 -1.16 11.36
N ILE A 344 3.44 -1.61 11.11
CA ILE A 344 4.66 -0.90 11.47
C ILE A 344 5.04 0.09 10.36
N PRO A 345 5.54 1.31 10.68
CA PRO A 345 6.09 2.24 9.69
C PRO A 345 7.18 1.57 8.83
N ILE A 346 7.21 1.92 7.54
CA ILE A 346 8.15 1.29 6.59
C ILE A 346 9.61 1.41 7.02
N GLU A 347 9.97 2.52 7.65
CA GLU A 347 11.32 2.82 8.13
C GLU A 347 11.78 1.91 9.27
N LEU A 348 10.84 1.47 10.08
CA LEU A 348 11.10 0.68 11.29
C LEU A 348 10.84 -0.82 11.08
N ARG A 349 9.99 -1.14 10.12
CA ARG A 349 9.58 -2.52 9.83
C ARG A 349 10.73 -3.37 9.28
N ALA A 350 11.71 -2.79 8.57
CA ALA A 350 12.89 -3.49 8.11
C ALA A 350 13.68 -4.11 9.29
N PHE A 351 13.78 -3.37 10.39
CA PHE A 351 14.50 -3.82 11.60
C PHE A 351 13.67 -4.81 12.43
N TYR A 352 12.37 -4.56 12.56
CA TYR A 352 11.46 -5.50 13.21
C TYR A 352 11.43 -6.85 12.45
N GLY A 353 11.27 -6.79 11.12
CA GLY A 353 11.27 -7.98 10.28
C GLY A 353 12.60 -8.74 10.28
N ALA A 354 13.73 -8.01 10.40
CA ALA A 354 15.04 -8.64 10.59
C ALA A 354 15.12 -9.41 11.93
N GLY A 355 14.54 -8.87 13.01
CA GLY A 355 14.42 -9.54 14.29
C GLY A 355 13.56 -10.81 14.22
N GLU A 356 12.39 -10.74 13.57
CA GLU A 356 11.53 -11.91 13.37
C GLU A 356 12.19 -12.98 12.51
N LEU A 357 12.88 -12.58 11.46
CA LEU A 357 13.64 -13.48 10.61
C LEU A 357 14.76 -14.19 11.39
N PHE A 358 15.52 -13.43 12.20
CA PHE A 358 16.56 -13.99 13.05
C PHE A 358 16.01 -15.01 14.05
N ARG A 359 14.87 -14.70 14.71
CA ARG A 359 14.18 -15.64 15.61
C ARG A 359 13.78 -16.92 14.85
N SER A 360 13.14 -16.78 13.69
CA SER A 360 12.71 -17.93 12.89
C SER A 360 13.88 -18.84 12.51
N TYR A 361 15.03 -18.25 12.24
CA TYR A 361 16.25 -19.00 11.95
C TYR A 361 16.80 -19.75 13.19
N MET A 362 16.85 -19.05 14.34
CA MET A 362 17.31 -19.66 15.61
C MET A 362 16.45 -20.85 16.06
N GLU A 363 15.16 -20.84 15.70
CA GLU A 363 14.22 -21.93 15.97
C GLU A 363 14.29 -23.07 14.93
N GLY A 364 15.26 -23.06 14.00
CA GLY A 364 15.42 -24.09 12.98
C GLY A 364 14.34 -24.06 11.86
N LYS A 365 13.50 -23.02 11.85
CA LYS A 365 12.41 -22.87 10.85
C LYS A 365 12.90 -22.23 9.52
N GLY A 366 14.20 -21.92 9.43
CA GLY A 366 14.84 -21.20 8.33
C GLY A 366 15.81 -22.03 7.47
N ASP A 367 15.98 -23.33 7.71
CA ASP A 367 17.08 -24.14 7.15
C ASP A 367 17.13 -24.20 5.61
N ASN A 368 16.00 -24.07 4.93
CA ASN A 368 15.91 -24.09 3.47
C ASN A 368 15.88 -22.69 2.82
N ARG A 369 16.10 -21.62 3.62
CA ARG A 369 15.97 -20.24 3.16
C ARG A 369 17.31 -19.56 2.99
N ASN A 370 17.40 -18.66 2.01
CA ASN A 370 18.55 -17.80 1.86
C ASN A 370 18.36 -16.52 2.70
N ILE A 371 18.71 -16.60 4.01
CA ILE A 371 18.58 -15.48 4.97
C ILE A 371 19.21 -14.19 4.46
N GLY A 372 20.35 -14.24 3.80
CA GLY A 372 21.01 -13.06 3.27
C GLY A 372 20.15 -12.34 2.25
N MET A 373 19.47 -13.09 1.36
CA MET A 373 18.56 -12.50 0.38
C MET A 373 17.28 -11.99 1.02
N GLU A 374 16.72 -12.67 2.00
CA GLU A 374 15.54 -12.20 2.73
C GLU A 374 15.82 -10.91 3.50
N LEU A 375 16.96 -10.83 4.20
CA LEU A 375 17.41 -9.60 4.85
C LEU A 375 17.62 -8.48 3.82
N MET A 376 18.25 -8.77 2.69
CA MET A 376 18.43 -7.79 1.62
C MET A 376 17.08 -7.30 1.09
N GLY A 377 16.12 -8.21 0.86
CA GLY A 377 14.76 -7.88 0.48
C GLY A 377 14.07 -6.96 1.50
N GLN A 378 14.22 -7.25 2.79
CA GLN A 378 13.66 -6.48 3.88
C GLN A 378 14.23 -5.05 3.95
N PHE A 379 15.56 -4.88 3.81
CA PHE A 379 16.18 -3.57 3.85
C PHE A 379 15.98 -2.77 2.55
N THR A 380 15.87 -3.43 1.41
CA THR A 380 15.60 -2.73 0.14
C THR A 380 14.17 -2.19 0.04
N GLU A 381 13.25 -2.60 0.93
CA GLU A 381 11.94 -1.95 1.09
C GLU A 381 12.04 -0.47 1.51
N LEU A 382 13.16 -0.05 2.11
CA LEU A 382 13.42 1.37 2.42
C LEU A 382 13.73 2.20 1.17
N LEU A 383 14.08 1.58 0.06
CA LEU A 383 14.42 2.29 -1.16
C LEU A 383 13.17 2.84 -1.86
N PRO A 384 13.25 4.03 -2.46
CA PRO A 384 12.15 4.62 -3.23
C PRO A 384 11.67 3.75 -4.40
N ILE A 385 12.55 2.92 -4.94
CA ILE A 385 12.28 1.85 -5.88
C ILE A 385 12.94 0.61 -5.30
N ASN A 386 12.15 -0.40 -4.99
CA ASN A 386 12.66 -1.66 -4.44
C ASN A 386 12.85 -2.69 -5.56
N PRO A 387 14.07 -2.90 -6.06
CA PRO A 387 14.33 -3.88 -7.11
C PRO A 387 14.12 -5.32 -6.62
N PHE A 388 14.17 -5.53 -5.30
CA PHE A 388 14.08 -6.81 -4.64
C PHE A 388 12.77 -6.97 -3.84
N GLY A 389 11.73 -6.18 -4.14
CA GLY A 389 10.42 -6.29 -3.49
C GLY A 389 9.63 -7.48 -3.98
N GLY A 390 8.75 -7.99 -3.10
CA GLY A 390 7.85 -9.08 -3.41
C GLY A 390 8.19 -10.40 -2.74
N GLY A 391 7.25 -11.35 -2.78
CA GLY A 391 7.36 -12.64 -2.10
C GLY A 391 8.30 -13.66 -2.77
N GLU A 392 8.88 -13.32 -3.92
CA GLU A 392 9.74 -14.27 -4.67
C GLU A 392 11.14 -14.45 -4.07
N TRP A 393 11.50 -13.69 -3.02
CA TRP A 393 12.79 -13.85 -2.32
C TRP A 393 12.78 -15.01 -1.33
N ASN A 394 11.62 -15.59 -1.03
CA ASN A 394 11.50 -16.93 -0.41
C ASN A 394 11.85 -18.04 -1.39
N VAL A 395 12.91 -17.85 -2.14
CA VAL A 395 13.34 -18.78 -3.16
C VAL A 395 14.09 -19.92 -2.48
N PRO A 396 13.67 -21.19 -2.64
CA PRO A 396 14.44 -22.33 -2.15
C PRO A 396 15.89 -22.29 -2.65
N LYS A 397 16.84 -22.79 -1.85
CA LYS A 397 18.22 -22.95 -2.28
C LYS A 397 18.24 -23.71 -3.61
N GLY A 398 18.83 -23.12 -4.65
CA GLY A 398 18.97 -23.76 -5.96
C GLY A 398 18.00 -23.27 -7.05
N THR A 399 17.14 -22.30 -6.77
CA THR A 399 16.24 -21.74 -7.79
C THR A 399 17.02 -21.06 -8.91
N PRO A 400 16.66 -21.29 -10.18
CA PRO A 400 17.36 -20.72 -11.32
C PRO A 400 17.35 -19.18 -11.33
N THR A 401 18.50 -18.57 -11.65
CA THR A 401 18.70 -17.12 -11.75
C THR A 401 17.72 -16.39 -12.69
N LYS A 402 17.07 -17.09 -13.61
CA LYS A 402 16.04 -16.51 -14.51
C LYS A 402 14.85 -15.88 -13.77
N ASN A 403 14.43 -16.45 -12.65
CA ASN A 403 13.32 -15.91 -11.87
C ASN A 403 13.72 -14.61 -11.16
N ILE A 404 14.97 -14.53 -10.69
CA ILE A 404 15.51 -13.33 -10.02
C ILE A 404 15.55 -12.14 -11.00
N VAL A 405 16.05 -12.37 -12.21
CA VAL A 405 16.11 -11.30 -13.24
C VAL A 405 14.70 -10.83 -13.60
N GLY A 406 13.75 -11.75 -13.80
CA GLY A 406 12.36 -11.40 -14.08
C GLY A 406 11.72 -10.57 -12.97
N THR A 407 11.97 -10.91 -11.71
CA THR A 407 11.49 -10.17 -10.54
C THR A 407 12.08 -8.77 -10.49
N VAL A 408 13.39 -8.64 -10.64
CA VAL A 408 14.07 -7.33 -10.66
C VAL A 408 13.55 -6.47 -11.81
N VAL A 409 13.43 -7.01 -13.02
CA VAL A 409 12.88 -6.30 -14.18
C VAL A 409 11.44 -5.85 -13.92
N GLY A 410 10.59 -6.73 -13.38
CA GLY A 410 9.21 -6.40 -13.03
C GLY A 410 9.10 -5.30 -11.97
N ASN A 411 9.99 -5.32 -10.97
CA ASN A 411 10.02 -4.32 -9.91
C ASN A 411 10.52 -2.96 -10.37
N LEU A 412 11.44 -2.93 -11.35
CA LEU A 412 11.94 -1.70 -11.96
C LEU A 412 11.01 -1.13 -13.04
N MET A 413 9.96 -1.86 -13.40
CA MET A 413 8.97 -1.40 -14.36
C MET A 413 8.11 -0.27 -13.77
N PRO A 414 7.69 0.75 -14.56
CA PRO A 414 6.71 1.74 -14.13
C PRO A 414 5.43 1.11 -13.57
N ASP A 415 4.92 1.64 -12.46
CA ASP A 415 3.82 1.01 -11.73
C ASP A 415 2.56 0.79 -12.57
N ALA A 416 2.27 1.69 -13.51
CA ALA A 416 1.16 1.52 -14.46
C ALA A 416 1.33 0.30 -15.40
N GLY A 417 2.56 -0.14 -15.65
CA GLY A 417 2.86 -1.29 -16.50
C GLY A 417 2.98 -2.62 -15.74
N LYS A 418 3.22 -2.57 -14.43
CA LYS A 418 3.42 -3.78 -13.61
C LYS A 418 2.29 -4.81 -13.73
N PRO A 419 0.97 -4.44 -13.69
CA PRO A 419 -0.09 -5.43 -13.81
C PRO A 419 -0.07 -6.20 -15.13
N VAL A 420 0.26 -5.51 -16.23
CA VAL A 420 0.38 -6.15 -17.55
C VAL A 420 1.55 -7.12 -17.58
N TYR A 421 2.70 -6.71 -17.05
CA TYR A 421 3.88 -7.58 -16.95
C TYR A 421 3.61 -8.81 -16.08
N GLN A 422 2.93 -8.64 -14.93
CA GLN A 422 2.57 -9.72 -14.03
C GLN A 422 1.65 -10.75 -14.70
N VAL A 423 0.67 -10.30 -15.47
CA VAL A 423 -0.20 -11.20 -16.25
C VAL A 423 0.60 -11.93 -17.33
N ALA A 424 1.51 -11.25 -18.03
CA ALA A 424 2.36 -11.86 -19.05
C ALA A 424 3.31 -12.94 -18.47
N GLN A 425 3.75 -12.77 -17.22
CA GLN A 425 4.55 -13.77 -16.49
C GLN A 425 3.70 -14.81 -15.74
N ASN A 426 2.36 -14.62 -15.71
CA ASN A 426 1.44 -15.36 -14.87
C ASN A 426 1.88 -15.39 -13.39
N ARG A 427 2.35 -14.26 -12.87
CA ARG A 427 2.83 -14.14 -11.48
C ARG A 427 2.42 -12.80 -10.90
N ASN A 428 1.76 -12.81 -9.74
CA ASN A 428 1.44 -11.60 -9.00
C ASN A 428 2.66 -11.10 -8.19
N PHE A 429 2.50 -9.99 -7.46
CA PHE A 429 3.55 -9.41 -6.61
C PHE A 429 4.13 -10.40 -5.57
N PHE A 430 3.37 -11.40 -5.15
CA PHE A 430 3.79 -12.42 -4.18
C PHE A 430 4.34 -13.69 -4.84
N GLY A 431 4.61 -13.66 -6.15
CA GLY A 431 5.11 -14.80 -6.91
C GLY A 431 4.05 -15.89 -7.22
N LYS A 432 2.79 -15.69 -6.78
CA LYS A 432 1.71 -16.66 -6.99
C LYS A 432 1.12 -16.56 -8.41
N PRO A 433 0.72 -17.69 -9.03
CA PRO A 433 0.04 -17.66 -10.32
C PRO A 433 -1.25 -16.82 -10.27
N ILE A 434 -1.47 -15.98 -11.27
CA ILE A 434 -2.68 -15.17 -11.42
C ILE A 434 -3.81 -16.02 -11.98
N TYR A 435 -3.52 -16.89 -12.93
CA TYR A 435 -4.47 -17.79 -13.56
C TYR A 435 -3.90 -19.19 -13.69
N LYS A 436 -4.78 -20.18 -13.91
CA LYS A 436 -4.38 -21.59 -14.03
C LYS A 436 -3.84 -21.88 -15.43
N ASP A 437 -2.59 -22.34 -15.54
CA ASP A 437 -1.94 -22.68 -16.83
C ASP A 437 -2.33 -24.05 -17.39
N ASN A 438 -2.81 -24.98 -16.54
CA ASN A 438 -2.92 -26.42 -16.86
C ASN A 438 -4.35 -26.85 -17.20
N PHE A 439 -5.16 -25.96 -17.75
CA PHE A 439 -6.51 -26.33 -18.19
C PHE A 439 -6.57 -26.62 -19.69
N ASN A 440 -7.52 -27.47 -20.07
CA ASN A 440 -7.81 -27.75 -21.46
C ASN A 440 -7.93 -26.45 -22.25
N GLU A 441 -7.04 -26.24 -23.20
CA GLU A 441 -6.98 -25.02 -24.01
C GLU A 441 -8.29 -24.75 -24.75
N LEU A 442 -9.10 -25.77 -24.99
CA LEU A 442 -10.36 -25.66 -25.70
C LEU A 442 -11.51 -25.06 -24.89
N MET A 443 -11.45 -25.11 -23.55
CA MET A 443 -12.52 -24.58 -22.69
C MET A 443 -12.52 -23.04 -22.63
N PRO A 444 -13.70 -22.40 -22.51
CA PRO A 444 -13.80 -20.95 -22.32
C PRO A 444 -13.04 -20.46 -21.08
N GLU A 445 -12.38 -19.31 -21.18
CA GLU A 445 -11.52 -18.76 -20.12
C GLU A 445 -12.28 -18.48 -18.81
N TRP A 446 -13.58 -18.16 -18.86
CA TRP A 446 -14.36 -17.93 -17.65
C TRP A 446 -14.53 -19.17 -16.76
N THR A 447 -14.39 -20.38 -17.35
CA THR A 447 -14.45 -21.66 -16.59
C THR A 447 -13.17 -21.94 -15.80
N LYS A 448 -12.07 -21.26 -16.12
CA LYS A 448 -10.74 -21.45 -15.50
C LYS A 448 -10.52 -20.62 -14.25
N ALA A 449 -11.56 -19.97 -13.73
CA ALA A 449 -11.47 -19.16 -12.51
C ALA A 449 -11.04 -19.98 -11.29
N TYR A 450 -10.32 -19.33 -10.36
CA TYR A 450 -10.11 -19.90 -9.04
C TYR A 450 -11.40 -19.83 -8.21
N ALA A 451 -11.58 -20.73 -7.26
CA ALA A 451 -12.74 -20.74 -6.36
C ALA A 451 -12.90 -19.41 -5.56
N GLY A 452 -11.79 -18.70 -5.33
CA GLY A 452 -11.77 -17.40 -4.65
C GLY A 452 -12.01 -16.19 -5.55
N THR A 453 -12.11 -16.37 -6.87
CA THR A 453 -12.37 -15.26 -7.81
C THR A 453 -13.77 -14.69 -7.60
N SER A 454 -13.90 -13.38 -7.70
CA SER A 454 -15.17 -12.67 -7.52
C SER A 454 -16.28 -13.25 -8.42
N LYS A 455 -17.38 -13.70 -7.81
CA LYS A 455 -18.55 -14.23 -8.53
C LYS A 455 -19.07 -13.24 -9.58
N ALA A 456 -19.02 -11.93 -9.28
CA ALA A 456 -19.43 -10.88 -10.21
C ALA A 456 -18.54 -10.83 -11.46
N LEU A 457 -17.20 -10.98 -11.30
CA LEU A 457 -16.27 -11.00 -12.43
C LEU A 457 -16.38 -12.28 -13.26
N VAL A 458 -16.63 -13.42 -12.60
CA VAL A 458 -16.92 -14.70 -13.29
C VAL A 458 -18.19 -14.57 -14.13
N SER A 459 -19.27 -14.01 -13.55
CA SER A 459 -20.53 -13.77 -14.26
C SER A 459 -20.38 -12.78 -15.42
N SER A 460 -19.57 -11.73 -15.23
CA SER A 460 -19.28 -10.76 -16.28
C SER A 460 -18.49 -11.38 -17.43
N ALA A 461 -17.47 -12.17 -17.13
CA ALA A 461 -16.66 -12.85 -18.14
C ALA A 461 -17.51 -13.91 -18.91
N LYS A 462 -18.38 -14.63 -18.19
CA LYS A 462 -19.34 -15.56 -18.79
C LYS A 462 -20.30 -14.83 -19.75
N LEU A 463 -20.90 -13.74 -19.29
CA LEU A 463 -21.81 -12.91 -20.11
C LEU A 463 -21.10 -12.38 -21.36
N LEU A 464 -19.86 -11.88 -21.24
CA LEU A 464 -19.06 -11.42 -22.38
C LEU A 464 -18.81 -12.53 -23.40
N ASN A 465 -18.50 -13.74 -22.92
CA ASN A 465 -18.32 -14.91 -23.77
C ASN A 465 -19.64 -15.25 -24.52
N GLU A 466 -20.77 -15.32 -23.82
CA GLU A 466 -22.08 -15.69 -24.38
C GLU A 466 -22.60 -14.64 -25.39
N VAL A 467 -22.51 -13.34 -25.06
CA VAL A 467 -22.96 -12.25 -25.97
C VAL A 467 -22.12 -12.18 -27.25
N THR A 468 -20.91 -12.70 -27.22
CA THR A 468 -20.00 -12.71 -28.38
C THR A 468 -19.95 -14.05 -29.12
N GLY A 469 -20.96 -14.90 -28.90
CA GLY A 469 -21.16 -16.13 -29.67
C GLY A 469 -20.55 -17.39 -29.06
N GLY A 470 -20.10 -17.32 -27.79
CA GLY A 470 -19.65 -18.49 -27.04
C GLY A 470 -20.75 -19.08 -26.16
N ASP A 471 -20.47 -20.25 -25.58
CA ASP A 471 -21.32 -20.91 -24.59
C ASP A 471 -20.48 -21.51 -23.44
N LYS A 472 -20.95 -22.55 -22.79
CA LYS A 472 -20.24 -23.25 -21.73
C LYS A 472 -19.02 -24.04 -22.24
N TYR A 473 -19.02 -24.45 -23.49
CA TYR A 473 -18.01 -25.31 -24.10
C TYR A 473 -17.21 -24.58 -25.18
N ASP A 474 -17.85 -23.62 -25.86
CA ASP A 474 -17.27 -22.88 -26.97
C ASP A 474 -16.87 -21.46 -26.57
N ARG A 475 -15.77 -20.98 -27.16
CA ARG A 475 -15.22 -19.64 -26.93
C ARG A 475 -15.93 -18.61 -27.79
N GLY A 476 -16.43 -17.55 -27.16
CA GLY A 476 -16.85 -16.35 -27.86
C GLY A 476 -15.68 -15.48 -28.29
N LEU A 477 -15.98 -14.41 -29.04
CA LEU A 477 -14.95 -13.45 -29.47
C LEU A 477 -14.27 -12.75 -28.26
N LEU A 478 -15.02 -12.43 -27.20
CA LEU A 478 -14.52 -11.87 -25.96
C LEU A 478 -14.40 -12.96 -24.88
N ASN A 479 -13.39 -13.79 -25.01
CA ASN A 479 -13.11 -14.88 -24.09
C ASN A 479 -12.05 -14.44 -23.07
N MET A 480 -12.49 -13.91 -21.92
CA MET A 480 -11.61 -13.32 -20.90
C MET A 480 -11.56 -14.18 -19.64
N ASN A 481 -10.35 -14.33 -19.08
CA ASN A 481 -10.16 -15.03 -17.81
C ASN A 481 -10.56 -14.11 -16.64
N PRO A 482 -11.50 -14.51 -15.77
CA PRO A 482 -11.95 -13.70 -14.64
C PRO A 482 -10.85 -13.36 -13.63
N ALA A 483 -9.88 -14.27 -13.44
CA ALA A 483 -8.77 -14.01 -12.52
C ALA A 483 -7.84 -12.90 -13.04
N ILE A 484 -7.64 -12.82 -14.37
CA ILE A 484 -6.90 -11.71 -15.01
C ILE A 484 -7.67 -10.40 -14.84
N LEU A 485 -9.00 -10.41 -15.03
CA LEU A 485 -9.85 -9.23 -14.82
C LEU A 485 -9.77 -8.78 -13.34
N GLU A 486 -9.86 -9.71 -12.38
CA GLU A 486 -9.73 -9.42 -10.96
C GLU A 486 -8.36 -8.82 -10.64
N HIS A 487 -7.29 -9.38 -11.20
CA HIS A 487 -5.93 -8.87 -11.02
C HIS A 487 -5.77 -7.44 -11.54
N PHE A 488 -6.27 -7.12 -12.73
CA PHE A 488 -6.26 -5.75 -13.26
C PHE A 488 -7.12 -4.81 -12.40
N PHE A 489 -8.31 -5.25 -12.02
CA PHE A 489 -9.19 -4.47 -11.18
C PHE A 489 -8.52 -4.14 -9.85
N GLU A 490 -8.01 -5.12 -9.12
CA GLU A 490 -7.33 -4.90 -7.85
C GLU A 490 -6.02 -4.10 -8.00
N SER A 491 -5.29 -4.25 -9.09
CA SER A 491 -4.05 -3.54 -9.33
C SER A 491 -4.26 -2.06 -9.66
N TYR A 492 -5.22 -1.72 -10.52
CA TYR A 492 -5.46 -0.32 -10.89
C TYR A 492 -6.38 0.42 -9.93
N PHE A 493 -7.33 -0.28 -9.31
CA PHE A 493 -8.20 0.30 -8.29
C PHE A 493 -7.63 0.18 -6.86
N GLY A 494 -6.60 -0.61 -6.66
CA GLY A 494 -5.86 -0.70 -5.40
C GLY A 494 -6.73 -1.01 -4.19
N GLY A 495 -6.54 -0.26 -3.11
CA GLY A 495 -7.30 -0.45 -1.87
C GLY A 495 -8.79 -0.20 -2.02
N LEU A 496 -9.20 0.72 -2.90
CA LEU A 496 -10.60 0.93 -3.23
C LEU A 496 -11.21 -0.31 -3.89
N GLY A 497 -10.53 -0.88 -4.91
CA GLY A 497 -10.98 -2.11 -5.57
C GLY A 497 -11.10 -3.28 -4.61
N LYS A 498 -10.11 -3.44 -3.72
CA LYS A 498 -10.15 -4.44 -2.65
C LYS A 498 -11.33 -4.23 -1.70
N THR A 499 -11.59 -3.00 -1.29
CA THR A 499 -12.72 -2.66 -0.40
C THR A 499 -14.05 -3.00 -1.07
N ILE A 500 -14.25 -2.66 -2.34
CA ILE A 500 -15.47 -3.01 -3.09
C ILE A 500 -15.63 -4.52 -3.17
N ASN A 501 -14.57 -5.25 -3.51
CA ASN A 501 -14.59 -6.71 -3.59
C ASN A 501 -14.89 -7.36 -2.22
N GLN A 502 -14.34 -6.81 -1.14
CA GLN A 502 -14.59 -7.25 0.23
C GLN A 502 -16.03 -7.01 0.65
N VAL A 503 -16.61 -5.84 0.34
CA VAL A 503 -18.04 -5.56 0.59
C VAL A 503 -18.90 -6.60 -0.12
N GLY A 504 -18.64 -6.88 -1.39
CA GLY A 504 -19.35 -7.92 -2.13
C GLY A 504 -19.24 -9.31 -1.51
N LYS A 505 -18.03 -9.69 -1.06
CA LYS A 505 -17.80 -10.96 -0.35
C LYS A 505 -18.50 -10.99 1.00
N THR A 506 -18.43 -9.92 1.78
CA THR A 506 -19.11 -9.82 3.07
C THR A 506 -20.62 -9.99 2.93
N VAL A 507 -21.23 -9.31 1.95
CA VAL A 507 -22.67 -9.45 1.66
C VAL A 507 -23.01 -10.89 1.30
N SER A 508 -22.23 -11.55 0.42
CA SER A 508 -22.49 -12.96 0.07
C SER A 508 -22.35 -13.89 1.28
N MET A 509 -21.38 -13.66 2.17
CA MET A 509 -21.17 -14.46 3.38
C MET A 509 -22.26 -14.26 4.45
N ILE A 510 -22.85 -13.06 4.53
CA ILE A 510 -24.05 -12.82 5.37
C ILE A 510 -25.21 -13.69 4.89
N TRP A 511 -25.42 -13.81 3.58
CA TRP A 511 -26.48 -14.66 3.02
C TRP A 511 -26.21 -16.16 3.20
N ASP A 512 -24.92 -16.54 3.21
CA ASP A 512 -24.47 -17.93 3.35
C ASP A 512 -24.25 -18.33 4.84
N GLU A 513 -24.52 -17.43 5.82
CA GLU A 513 -24.31 -17.61 7.28
C GLU A 513 -22.91 -18.12 7.65
N ASP A 514 -21.86 -17.66 6.92
CA ASP A 514 -20.47 -18.10 7.14
C ASP A 514 -19.89 -17.41 8.39
N GLU A 515 -19.54 -18.18 9.41
CA GLU A 515 -18.92 -17.70 10.66
C GLU A 515 -17.61 -16.90 10.44
N ARG A 516 -16.98 -17.09 9.30
CA ARG A 516 -15.73 -16.40 8.90
C ARG A 516 -15.96 -15.05 8.25
N MET A 517 -17.19 -14.54 8.22
CA MET A 517 -17.58 -13.26 7.62
C MET A 517 -16.66 -12.10 8.06
N TRP A 518 -16.21 -12.08 9.33
CA TRP A 518 -15.33 -11.03 9.86
C TRP A 518 -14.02 -10.87 9.07
N ARG A 519 -13.52 -11.93 8.42
CA ARG A 519 -12.32 -11.90 7.55
C ARG A 519 -12.54 -11.14 6.25
N SER A 520 -13.78 -10.97 5.85
CA SER A 520 -14.16 -10.26 4.61
C SER A 520 -14.61 -8.83 4.89
N VAL A 521 -14.89 -8.47 6.16
CA VAL A 521 -15.32 -7.13 6.52
C VAL A 521 -14.22 -6.11 6.20
N PRO A 522 -14.50 -5.11 5.34
CA PRO A 522 -13.53 -4.07 5.02
C PRO A 522 -13.02 -3.39 6.28
N VAL A 523 -11.74 -3.03 6.28
CA VAL A 523 -11.02 -2.44 7.40
C VAL A 523 -10.70 -3.44 8.52
N LEU A 524 -11.66 -4.22 9.04
CA LEU A 524 -11.40 -5.20 10.12
C LEU A 524 -10.35 -6.23 9.70
N ASN A 525 -10.44 -6.75 8.49
CA ASN A 525 -9.48 -7.73 7.98
C ASN A 525 -8.03 -7.19 7.86
N ARG A 526 -7.84 -5.88 8.00
CA ARG A 526 -6.50 -5.26 8.03
C ARG A 526 -5.86 -5.36 9.41
N PHE A 527 -6.69 -5.38 10.45
CA PHE A 527 -6.26 -5.39 11.85
C PHE A 527 -6.52 -6.72 12.56
N LEU A 528 -7.36 -7.56 11.98
CA LEU A 528 -7.60 -8.91 12.45
C LEU A 528 -7.07 -9.90 11.41
N SER A 529 -6.01 -10.60 11.77
CA SER A 529 -5.46 -11.70 10.98
C SER A 529 -5.68 -13.01 11.71
N GLY A 530 -5.88 -14.08 10.96
CA GLY A 530 -6.00 -15.43 11.51
C GLY A 530 -5.18 -16.40 10.69
N GLY A 531 -4.67 -17.45 11.35
CA GLY A 531 -4.17 -18.63 10.68
C GLY A 531 -5.34 -19.28 9.96
N ASP A 532 -5.38 -19.27 8.67
CA ASP A 532 -6.44 -19.90 7.88
C ASP A 532 -6.02 -21.33 7.53
N GLU A 533 -6.95 -22.28 7.59
CA GLU A 533 -6.82 -23.54 6.88
C GLU A 533 -6.42 -23.31 5.41
N ARG A 534 -6.87 -22.20 4.80
CA ARG A 534 -6.39 -21.73 3.50
C ARG A 534 -4.90 -21.36 3.50
N ASN A 535 -4.31 -20.92 4.61
CA ASN A 535 -2.88 -20.66 4.70
C ASN A 535 -2.10 -21.96 4.87
N VAL A 536 -2.64 -22.94 5.61
CA VAL A 536 -2.13 -24.33 5.58
C VAL A 536 -2.28 -24.91 4.18
N PHE A 537 -3.44 -24.73 3.56
CA PHE A 537 -3.68 -25.13 2.18
C PHE A 537 -2.84 -24.32 1.18
N SER A 538 -2.56 -23.04 1.47
CA SER A 538 -1.63 -22.20 0.69
C SER A 538 -0.19 -22.67 0.86
N ARG A 539 0.24 -23.11 2.05
CA ARG A 539 1.58 -23.70 2.26
C ARG A 539 1.71 -25.05 1.58
N VAL A 540 0.68 -25.89 1.69
CA VAL A 540 0.63 -27.16 0.97
C VAL A 540 0.63 -26.93 -0.55
N ASN A 541 -0.14 -25.94 -1.03
CA ASN A 541 -0.11 -25.55 -2.43
C ASN A 541 1.24 -24.92 -2.82
N GLU A 542 1.83 -24.10 -1.98
CA GLU A 542 3.15 -23.50 -2.23
C GLU A 542 4.24 -24.58 -2.27
N ALA A 543 4.23 -25.52 -1.32
CA ALA A 543 5.10 -26.69 -1.36
C ALA A 543 4.84 -27.53 -2.62
N TYR A 544 3.57 -27.80 -2.94
CA TYR A 544 3.20 -28.51 -4.15
C TYR A 544 3.69 -27.82 -5.43
N PHE A 545 3.51 -26.51 -5.55
CA PHE A 545 3.96 -25.76 -6.72
C PHE A 545 5.49 -25.63 -6.78
N ASN A 546 6.16 -25.58 -5.63
CA ASN A 546 7.62 -25.64 -5.57
C ASN A 546 8.14 -27.01 -6.06
N TYR A 547 7.57 -28.11 -5.55
CA TYR A 547 7.88 -29.44 -6.03
C TYR A 547 7.52 -29.63 -7.51
N LEU A 548 6.39 -29.09 -7.96
CA LEU A 548 6.01 -29.11 -9.36
C LEU A 548 6.99 -28.31 -10.24
N GLY A 549 7.50 -27.21 -9.72
CA GLY A 549 8.56 -26.41 -10.35
C GLY A 549 9.86 -27.19 -10.48
N GLU A 550 10.28 -27.86 -9.42
CA GLU A 550 11.46 -28.74 -9.40
C GLU A 550 11.27 -29.91 -10.36
N TYR A 551 10.12 -30.55 -10.31
CA TYR A 551 9.77 -31.63 -11.24
C TYR A 551 9.85 -31.18 -12.71
N LYS A 552 9.30 -30.00 -13.05
CA LYS A 552 9.40 -29.44 -14.41
C LYS A 552 10.83 -29.17 -14.85
N VAL A 553 11.68 -28.72 -13.92
CA VAL A 553 13.12 -28.50 -14.20
C VAL A 553 13.79 -29.84 -14.51
N VAL A 554 13.52 -30.86 -13.71
CA VAL A 554 14.05 -32.23 -13.94
C VAL A 554 13.51 -32.79 -15.25
N GLU A 555 12.20 -32.68 -15.50
CA GLU A 555 11.56 -33.11 -16.75
C GLU A 555 12.17 -32.42 -17.99
N ASN A 556 12.41 -31.12 -17.94
CA ASN A 556 13.03 -30.40 -19.05
C ASN A 556 14.48 -30.79 -19.26
N ARG A 557 15.25 -31.08 -18.20
CA ARG A 557 16.61 -31.61 -18.30
C ARG A 557 16.57 -33.02 -18.93
N LEU A 558 15.66 -33.85 -18.48
CA LEU A 558 15.45 -35.21 -19.01
C LEU A 558 15.08 -35.17 -20.50
N ARG A 559 14.20 -34.28 -20.92
CA ARG A 559 13.86 -34.06 -22.34
C ARG A 559 15.08 -33.59 -23.16
N GLY A 560 15.90 -32.68 -22.58
CA GLY A 560 17.15 -32.25 -23.19
C GLY A 560 18.11 -33.43 -23.41
N TYR A 561 18.35 -34.21 -22.36
CA TYR A 561 19.23 -35.37 -22.43
C TYR A 561 18.71 -36.47 -23.40
N LYS A 562 17.39 -36.72 -23.40
CA LYS A 562 16.77 -37.66 -24.39
C LYS A 562 16.94 -37.17 -25.83
N LYS A 563 16.91 -35.85 -26.06
CA LYS A 563 17.13 -35.25 -27.38
C LYS A 563 18.61 -35.42 -27.82
N GLU A 564 19.55 -35.17 -26.92
CA GLU A 564 20.98 -35.33 -27.18
C GLU A 564 21.40 -36.79 -27.33
N MET A 565 20.81 -37.69 -26.56
CA MET A 565 21.00 -39.12 -26.71
C MET A 565 20.51 -39.65 -28.08
N LYS A 566 19.40 -39.12 -28.60
CA LYS A 566 18.93 -39.40 -29.97
C LYS A 566 19.86 -38.86 -31.04
N ALA A 567 20.64 -37.83 -30.73
CA ALA A 567 21.66 -37.26 -31.63
C ALA A 567 23.00 -38.05 -31.60
N GLY A 568 23.10 -39.15 -30.83
CA GLY A 568 24.24 -40.06 -30.84
C GLY A 568 25.36 -39.77 -29.85
N ASP A 569 25.12 -38.90 -28.86
CA ASP A 569 26.13 -38.53 -27.85
C ASP A 569 26.04 -39.45 -26.62
N GLY A 570 26.93 -40.45 -26.53
CA GLY A 570 26.95 -41.47 -25.47
C GLY A 570 27.22 -40.93 -24.05
N LEU A 571 27.67 -39.68 -23.91
CA LEU A 571 28.01 -39.07 -22.62
C LEU A 571 26.76 -38.79 -21.77
N TYR A 572 25.60 -38.66 -22.38
CA TYR A 572 24.34 -38.33 -21.71
C TYR A 572 23.57 -39.54 -21.18
N ARG A 573 23.97 -40.76 -21.55
CA ARG A 573 23.31 -42.00 -21.13
C ARG A 573 23.45 -42.24 -19.60
N ALA A 574 24.63 -42.01 -19.05
CA ALA A 574 24.90 -42.15 -17.62
C ALA A 574 24.13 -41.06 -16.80
N LYS A 575 24.04 -39.84 -17.32
CA LYS A 575 23.25 -38.75 -16.66
C LYS A 575 21.75 -38.98 -16.73
N LEU A 576 21.26 -39.70 -17.72
CA LEU A 576 19.86 -40.06 -17.85
C LEU A 576 19.49 -41.12 -16.82
N GLU A 577 20.35 -42.15 -16.63
CA GLU A 577 20.19 -43.20 -15.64
C GLU A 577 20.22 -42.65 -14.22
N GLU A 578 21.06 -41.63 -13.94
CA GLU A 578 21.13 -40.94 -12.64
C GLU A 578 19.88 -40.12 -12.34
N LEU A 579 19.15 -39.64 -13.34
CA LEU A 579 17.92 -38.85 -13.18
C LEU A 579 16.64 -39.67 -13.18
N GLU A 580 16.70 -40.93 -13.61
CA GLU A 580 15.57 -41.87 -13.59
C GLU A 580 15.53 -42.72 -12.31
N THR A 581 16.62 -42.71 -11.49
CA THR A 581 16.68 -43.27 -10.14
C THR A 581 16.33 -42.22 -9.08
#